data_3b0ab3bae29f4d5ecf19cd5b1e17aee7
#
_entry.id   3b0ab3bae29f4d5ecf19cd5b1e17aee7
#
_cell.length_a   1.000
_cell.length_b   1.000
_cell.length_c   1.000
_cell.angle_alpha   90.00
_cell.angle_beta   90.00
_cell.angle_gamma   90.00
#
_symmetry.space_group_name_H-M   'P 1'
#
loop_
_entity.id
_entity.type
_entity.pdbx_description
1 polymer ?
#
loop_
_entity_poly.entity_id
_entity_poly.type
_entity_poly.pdbx_seq_one_letter_code
_entity_poly.pdbx_strand_id
1 'polypeptide(L)'
;RDSSTSRGLGDVYKRQDKSFEERVQINYDHPDSFDMERFTDDVRRLKAGETIECPVYNYAEYKRDKDTVTVEPKRIIILEGLFLFENPALSDLIDIKVFVDTDADVRILRRIIRDVKERGRSLDSVVLQYLTTVKPMHERFIEPEKKRADIIVPEGGYNEVAFDMIVDAIKHKLN
;
A
#
# COMPACT_ATOMS: atom_id res chain seq x y z
N ARG A 1 -8.33 14.88 19.40
CA ARG A 1 -7.72 14.92 18.04
C ARG A 1 -6.45 14.08 18.10
N ASP A 2 -6.58 12.77 18.03
CA ASP A 2 -5.45 11.89 17.81
C ASP A 2 -5.12 11.95 16.32
N SER A 3 -4.00 12.59 15.98
CA SER A 3 -3.46 12.57 14.64
C SER A 3 -2.87 11.19 14.39
N SER A 4 -3.69 10.24 13.99
CA SER A 4 -3.19 9.03 13.32
C SER A 4 -2.63 9.47 11.97
N THR A 5 -1.33 9.69 11.90
CA THR A 5 -0.64 9.86 10.62
C THR A 5 -0.72 8.53 9.90
N SER A 6 -1.74 8.35 9.06
CA SER A 6 -1.80 7.29 8.07
C SER A 6 -0.65 7.50 7.09
N ARG A 7 0.45 6.82 7.31
CA ARG A 7 1.53 6.68 6.33
C ARG A 7 1.36 5.33 5.69
N GLY A 8 1.29 5.29 4.36
CA GLY A 8 1.20 4.04 3.62
C GLY A 8 2.33 3.09 4.00
N LEU A 9 2.03 2.09 4.81
CA LEU A 9 3.04 1.15 5.29
C LEU A 9 3.68 0.37 4.13
N GLY A 10 2.96 0.12 3.05
CA GLY A 10 3.49 -0.61 1.90
C GLY A 10 4.73 0.04 1.28
N ASP A 11 4.74 1.35 1.09
CA ASP A 11 5.86 2.04 0.41
C ASP A 11 7.16 2.04 1.21
N VAL A 12 7.12 1.97 2.53
CA VAL A 12 8.32 2.03 3.38
C VAL A 12 9.08 0.71 3.46
N TYR A 13 8.44 -0.41 3.07
CA TYR A 13 9.07 -1.74 3.06
C TYR A 13 9.71 -2.12 1.73
N LYS A 14 10.04 -1.16 0.85
CA LYS A 14 10.81 -1.43 -0.37
C LYS A 14 12.20 -1.98 -0.06
N ARG A 15 12.65 -2.98 -0.83
CA ARG A 15 13.98 -3.60 -0.66
C ARG A 15 15.12 -2.60 -0.85
N GLN A 16 16.23 -2.81 -0.13
CA GLN A 16 17.38 -1.89 -0.04
C GLN A 16 18.72 -2.53 -0.44
N ASP A 17 18.71 -3.77 -0.86
CA ASP A 17 19.87 -4.59 -1.16
C ASP A 17 20.57 -4.29 -2.50
N LYS A 18 20.21 -3.17 -3.15
CA LYS A 18 20.68 -2.79 -4.49
C LYS A 18 21.33 -1.42 -4.52
N SER A 19 22.24 -1.19 -5.48
CA SER A 19 22.84 0.11 -5.75
C SER A 19 21.79 1.14 -6.19
N PHE A 20 22.14 2.42 -6.21
CA PHE A 20 21.23 3.48 -6.68
C PHE A 20 20.80 3.26 -8.13
N GLU A 21 21.75 2.91 -9.01
CA GLU A 21 21.51 2.67 -10.43
C GLU A 21 20.56 1.48 -10.66
N GLU A 22 20.71 0.43 -9.87
CA GLU A 22 19.82 -0.74 -9.89
C GLU A 22 18.43 -0.39 -9.36
N ARG A 23 18.33 0.43 -8.30
CA ARG A 23 17.04 0.82 -7.71
C ARG A 23 16.19 1.67 -8.65
N VAL A 24 16.80 2.54 -9.45
CA VAL A 24 16.09 3.34 -10.46
C VAL A 24 15.43 2.46 -11.53
N GLN A 25 15.98 1.26 -11.78
CA GLN A 25 15.46 0.30 -12.76
C GLN A 25 14.49 -0.74 -12.17
N ILE A 26 14.29 -0.75 -10.85
CA ILE A 26 13.37 -1.69 -10.22
C ILE A 26 11.93 -1.39 -10.64
N ASN A 27 11.22 -2.45 -11.01
CA ASN A 27 9.78 -2.39 -11.18
C ASN A 27 9.10 -2.41 -9.79
N TYR A 28 8.80 -1.23 -9.26
CA TYR A 28 8.11 -1.09 -7.96
C TYR A 28 6.62 -1.48 -8.02
N ASP A 29 6.11 -1.83 -9.18
CA ASP A 29 4.77 -2.41 -9.33
C ASP A 29 4.81 -3.96 -9.27
N HIS A 30 5.96 -4.57 -8.90
CA HIS A 30 6.12 -6.01 -8.70
C HIS A 30 6.29 -6.35 -7.21
N PRO A 31 5.65 -7.42 -6.68
CA PRO A 31 5.72 -7.79 -5.27
C PRO A 31 7.15 -7.98 -4.74
N ASP A 32 8.07 -8.53 -5.55
CA ASP A 32 9.46 -8.78 -5.18
C ASP A 32 10.26 -7.50 -4.87
N SER A 33 9.73 -6.34 -5.20
CA SER A 33 10.35 -5.06 -4.85
C SER A 33 10.17 -4.70 -3.37
N PHE A 34 9.35 -5.45 -2.63
CA PHE A 34 9.04 -5.23 -1.23
C PHE A 34 9.66 -6.29 -0.32
N ASP A 35 10.01 -5.87 0.88
CA ASP A 35 10.51 -6.71 1.98
C ASP A 35 9.30 -7.22 2.78
N MET A 36 8.60 -8.18 2.17
CA MET A 36 7.35 -8.72 2.74
C MET A 36 7.59 -9.54 4.01
N GLU A 37 8.79 -10.12 4.19
CA GLU A 37 9.13 -10.83 5.42
C GLU A 37 9.18 -9.87 6.61
N ARG A 38 9.95 -8.79 6.49
CA ARG A 38 10.03 -7.76 7.54
C ARG A 38 8.67 -7.14 7.81
N PHE A 39 7.91 -6.82 6.76
CA PHE A 39 6.57 -6.26 6.93
C PHE A 39 5.65 -7.20 7.70
N THR A 40 5.64 -8.48 7.33
CA THR A 40 4.84 -9.50 8.01
C THR A 40 5.24 -9.66 9.48
N ASP A 41 6.55 -9.64 9.76
CA ASP A 41 7.05 -9.74 11.14
C ASP A 41 6.66 -8.52 11.98
N ASP A 42 6.81 -7.32 11.45
CA ASP A 42 6.41 -6.09 12.12
C ASP A 42 4.89 -6.07 12.42
N VAL A 43 4.05 -6.53 11.48
CA VAL A 43 2.60 -6.67 11.73
C VAL A 43 2.30 -7.71 12.81
N ARG A 44 3.01 -8.86 12.80
CA ARG A 44 2.85 -9.91 13.81
C ARG A 44 3.21 -9.39 15.21
N ARG A 45 4.30 -8.64 15.34
CA ARG A 45 4.73 -8.02 16.58
C ARG A 45 3.73 -6.99 17.10
N LEU A 46 3.20 -6.11 16.22
CA LEU A 46 2.14 -5.17 16.59
C LEU A 46 0.88 -5.89 17.09
N LYS A 47 0.47 -6.99 16.44
CA LYS A 47 -0.68 -7.80 16.90
C LYS A 47 -0.40 -8.51 18.23
N ALA A 48 0.85 -8.81 18.53
CA ALA A 48 1.27 -9.37 19.82
C ALA A 48 1.38 -8.31 20.94
N GLY A 49 1.15 -7.04 20.64
CA GLY A 49 1.24 -5.95 21.62
C GLY A 49 2.64 -5.36 21.75
N GLU A 50 3.53 -5.64 20.82
CA GLU A 50 4.89 -5.11 20.80
C GLU A 50 4.98 -3.82 20.00
N THR A 51 5.81 -2.89 20.46
CA THR A 51 6.20 -1.69 19.71
C THR A 51 7.21 -2.07 18.62
N ILE A 52 7.10 -1.43 17.46
CA ILE A 52 8.03 -1.62 16.34
C ILE A 52 8.69 -0.32 15.91
N GLU A 53 9.84 -0.45 15.24
CA GLU A 53 10.53 0.66 14.57
C GLU A 53 10.26 0.57 13.06
N CYS A 54 9.23 1.30 12.62
CA CYS A 54 8.81 1.34 11.23
C CYS A 54 9.81 2.15 10.41
N PRO A 55 10.33 1.63 9.29
CA PRO A 55 11.24 2.39 8.43
C PRO A 55 10.57 3.63 7.83
N VAL A 56 11.37 4.64 7.55
CA VAL A 56 10.98 5.82 6.76
C VAL A 56 11.60 5.68 5.37
N TYR A 57 10.86 6.03 4.33
CA TYR A 57 11.34 5.95 2.96
C TYR A 57 11.58 7.35 2.38
N ASN A 58 12.79 7.57 1.86
CA ASN A 58 13.17 8.78 1.14
C ASN A 58 12.93 8.58 -0.36
N TYR A 59 11.87 9.22 -0.87
CA TYR A 59 11.49 9.10 -2.27
C TYR A 59 12.48 9.77 -3.24
N ALA A 60 13.23 10.79 -2.79
CA ALA A 60 14.21 11.48 -3.63
C ALA A 60 15.46 10.62 -3.87
N GLU A 61 15.84 9.82 -2.89
CA GLU A 61 17.01 8.95 -2.96
C GLU A 61 16.69 7.48 -3.22
N TYR A 62 15.41 7.14 -3.40
CA TYR A 62 14.94 5.76 -3.60
C TYR A 62 15.46 4.79 -2.53
N LYS A 63 15.54 5.23 -1.27
CA LYS A 63 16.04 4.39 -0.18
C LYS A 63 15.26 4.60 1.12
N ARG A 64 15.39 3.63 2.05
CA ARG A 64 14.99 3.83 3.44
C ARG A 64 15.92 4.87 4.07
N ASP A 65 15.36 5.74 4.88
CA ASP A 65 16.14 6.64 5.72
C ASP A 65 16.84 5.85 6.84
N LYS A 66 17.81 6.50 7.50
CA LYS A 66 18.40 5.97 8.72
C LYS A 66 17.45 6.08 9.90
N ASP A 67 16.54 7.05 9.83
CA ASP A 67 15.55 7.28 10.86
C ASP A 67 14.41 6.27 10.74
N THR A 68 13.83 5.93 11.89
CA THR A 68 12.66 5.10 12.03
C THR A 68 11.55 5.88 12.74
N VAL A 69 10.33 5.39 12.63
CA VAL A 69 9.20 5.89 13.41
C VAL A 69 8.74 4.80 14.34
N THR A 70 8.75 5.09 15.62
CA THR A 70 8.20 4.18 16.63
C THR A 70 6.68 4.08 16.46
N VAL A 71 6.19 2.85 16.27
CA VAL A 71 4.76 2.55 16.15
C VAL A 71 4.36 1.67 17.32
N GLU A 72 3.51 2.20 18.17
CA GLU A 72 2.96 1.46 19.30
C GLU A 72 1.74 0.63 18.89
N PRO A 73 1.53 -0.54 19.49
CA PRO A 73 0.35 -1.36 19.24
C PRO A 73 -0.93 -0.63 19.65
N LYS A 74 -1.96 -0.72 18.84
CA LYS A 74 -3.30 -0.17 19.11
C LYS A 74 -4.35 -1.25 18.86
N ARG A 75 -5.57 -1.04 19.40
CA ARG A 75 -6.70 -1.95 19.20
C ARG A 75 -7.09 -2.10 17.73
N ILE A 76 -6.82 -1.08 16.90
CA ILE A 76 -7.02 -1.09 15.46
C ILE A 76 -5.69 -0.78 14.79
N ILE A 77 -5.31 -1.62 13.85
CA ILE A 77 -4.16 -1.43 12.99
C ILE A 77 -4.69 -1.41 11.56
N ILE A 78 -4.46 -0.32 10.84
CA ILE A 78 -4.84 -0.19 9.43
C ILE A 78 -3.58 -0.36 8.59
N LEU A 79 -3.58 -1.38 7.74
CA LEU A 79 -2.55 -1.62 6.75
C LEU A 79 -3.06 -1.14 5.39
N GLU A 80 -2.24 -0.38 4.67
CA GLU A 80 -2.53 -0.03 3.28
C GLU A 80 -1.37 -0.42 2.38
N GLY A 81 -1.67 -0.88 1.17
CA GLY A 81 -0.66 -1.25 0.20
C GLY A 81 -1.23 -2.07 -0.95
N LEU A 82 -0.44 -2.23 -2.01
CA LEU A 82 -0.87 -2.90 -3.24
C LEU A 82 -0.87 -4.44 -3.15
N PHE A 83 -0.03 -5.04 -2.28
CA PHE A 83 0.24 -6.48 -2.27
C PHE A 83 -0.05 -7.12 -0.91
N LEU A 84 -1.03 -6.59 -0.18
CA LEU A 84 -1.32 -7.03 1.19
C LEU A 84 -1.87 -8.46 1.24
N PHE A 85 -2.58 -8.88 0.19
CA PHE A 85 -3.20 -10.21 0.13
C PHE A 85 -2.39 -11.21 -0.69
N GLU A 86 -1.32 -10.76 -1.38
CA GLU A 86 -0.46 -11.61 -2.20
C GLU A 86 0.38 -12.56 -1.34
N ASN A 87 0.90 -12.08 -0.21
CA ASN A 87 1.65 -12.89 0.72
C ASN A 87 0.69 -13.59 1.71
N PRO A 88 0.58 -14.93 1.70
CA PRO A 88 -0.34 -15.65 2.59
C PRO A 88 -0.07 -15.38 4.07
N ALA A 89 1.22 -15.33 4.47
CA ALA A 89 1.59 -15.13 5.88
C ALA A 89 1.17 -13.74 6.41
N LEU A 90 1.16 -12.71 5.54
CA LEU A 90 0.63 -11.39 5.89
C LEU A 90 -0.90 -11.38 5.82
N SER A 91 -1.47 -11.95 4.77
CA SER A 91 -2.91 -12.01 4.55
C SER A 91 -3.65 -12.69 5.71
N ASP A 92 -3.07 -13.75 6.28
CA ASP A 92 -3.64 -14.47 7.43
C ASP A 92 -3.64 -13.66 8.73
N LEU A 93 -2.83 -12.62 8.81
CA LEU A 93 -2.82 -11.69 9.95
C LEU A 93 -3.91 -10.61 9.86
N ILE A 94 -4.53 -10.42 8.70
CA ILE A 94 -5.52 -9.37 8.44
C ILE A 94 -6.91 -9.89 8.77
N ASP A 95 -7.58 -9.24 9.72
CA ASP A 95 -8.91 -9.66 10.20
C ASP A 95 -10.05 -9.23 9.27
N ILE A 96 -9.88 -8.12 8.53
CA ILE A 96 -10.85 -7.61 7.54
C ILE A 96 -10.07 -7.12 6.33
N LYS A 97 -10.31 -7.73 5.19
CA LYS A 97 -9.66 -7.44 3.92
C LYS A 97 -10.59 -6.60 3.05
N VAL A 98 -10.19 -5.35 2.81
CA VAL A 98 -10.96 -4.41 1.99
C VAL A 98 -10.22 -4.14 0.69
N PHE A 99 -10.85 -4.43 -0.43
CA PHE A 99 -10.34 -4.04 -1.75
C PHE A 99 -11.05 -2.77 -2.22
N VAL A 100 -10.26 -1.73 -2.49
CA VAL A 100 -10.79 -0.46 -3.02
C VAL A 100 -10.76 -0.54 -4.54
N ASP A 101 -11.93 -0.69 -5.13
CA ASP A 101 -12.08 -0.83 -6.58
C ASP A 101 -12.35 0.53 -7.23
N THR A 102 -11.56 0.85 -8.24
CA THR A 102 -11.73 2.07 -9.04
C THR A 102 -11.48 1.71 -10.50
N ASP A 103 -12.32 2.19 -11.39
CA ASP A 103 -12.23 1.92 -12.83
C ASP A 103 -10.86 2.32 -13.40
N ALA A 104 -10.37 1.55 -14.35
CA ALA A 104 -9.03 1.69 -14.90
C ALA A 104 -8.79 3.06 -15.57
N ASP A 105 -9.80 3.60 -16.24
CA ASP A 105 -9.77 4.93 -16.85
C ASP A 105 -9.66 6.05 -15.81
N VAL A 106 -10.40 5.96 -14.70
CA VAL A 106 -10.30 6.89 -13.58
C VAL A 106 -8.92 6.81 -12.93
N ARG A 107 -8.38 5.60 -12.75
CA ARG A 107 -7.04 5.41 -12.17
C ARG A 107 -5.95 6.01 -13.04
N ILE A 108 -5.99 5.82 -14.37
CA ILE A 108 -4.99 6.40 -15.27
C ILE A 108 -5.11 7.91 -15.35
N LEU A 109 -6.31 8.48 -15.37
CA LEU A 109 -6.51 9.93 -15.36
C LEU A 109 -5.93 10.56 -14.07
N ARG A 110 -6.23 10.00 -12.90
CA ARG A 110 -5.67 10.45 -11.62
C ARG A 110 -4.14 10.38 -11.62
N ARG A 111 -3.55 9.30 -12.16
CA ARG A 111 -2.11 9.14 -12.29
C ARG A 111 -1.49 10.19 -13.20
N ILE A 112 -2.07 10.45 -14.38
CA ILE A 112 -1.59 11.47 -15.31
C ILE A 112 -1.59 12.85 -14.65
N ILE A 113 -2.71 13.23 -14.02
CA ILE A 113 -2.83 14.53 -13.35
C ILE A 113 -1.73 14.69 -12.29
N ARG A 114 -1.59 13.71 -11.40
CA ARG A 114 -0.58 13.73 -10.33
C ARG A 114 0.85 13.76 -10.89
N ASP A 115 1.20 12.84 -11.78
CA ASP A 115 2.57 12.64 -12.22
C ASP A 115 3.04 13.79 -13.13
N VAL A 116 2.15 14.37 -13.94
CA VAL A 116 2.48 15.52 -14.78
C VAL A 116 2.48 16.82 -13.99
N LYS A 117 1.40 17.09 -13.21
CA LYS A 117 1.26 18.40 -12.53
C LYS A 117 2.11 18.52 -11.27
N GLU A 118 2.21 17.45 -10.48
CA GLU A 118 2.85 17.52 -9.17
C GLU A 118 4.29 16.99 -9.19
N ARG A 119 4.60 16.05 -10.09
CA ARG A 119 5.92 15.40 -10.18
C ARG A 119 6.75 15.82 -11.39
N GLY A 120 6.22 16.70 -12.25
CA GLY A 120 6.93 17.25 -13.40
C GLY A 120 7.31 16.26 -14.49
N ARG A 121 6.63 15.11 -14.57
CA ARG A 121 6.89 14.09 -15.59
C ARG A 121 6.25 14.47 -16.93
N SER A 122 6.84 14.03 -18.04
CA SER A 122 6.18 14.15 -19.35
C SER A 122 5.01 13.18 -19.48
N LEU A 123 3.96 13.59 -20.21
CA LEU A 123 2.79 12.75 -20.49
C LEU A 123 3.21 11.43 -21.15
N ASP A 124 4.09 11.50 -22.16
CA ASP A 124 4.56 10.32 -22.88
C ASP A 124 5.26 9.31 -21.95
N SER A 125 6.08 9.80 -21.02
CA SER A 125 6.73 8.95 -20.01
C SER A 125 5.72 8.26 -19.10
N VAL A 126 4.65 8.94 -18.68
CA VAL A 126 3.60 8.37 -17.82
C VAL A 126 2.81 7.33 -18.58
N VAL A 127 2.40 7.62 -19.83
CA VAL A 127 1.64 6.71 -20.69
C VAL A 127 2.47 5.45 -21.01
N LEU A 128 3.73 5.63 -21.43
CA LEU A 128 4.61 4.50 -21.71
C LEU A 128 4.75 3.58 -20.50
N GLN A 129 5.08 4.12 -19.32
CA GLN A 129 5.21 3.34 -18.09
C GLN A 129 3.89 2.64 -17.72
N TYR A 130 2.75 3.30 -17.90
CA TYR A 130 1.46 2.68 -17.61
C TYR A 130 1.22 1.46 -18.48
N LEU A 131 1.44 1.57 -19.79
CA LEU A 131 1.19 0.48 -20.73
C LEU A 131 2.19 -0.67 -20.60
N THR A 132 3.47 -0.36 -20.35
CA THR A 132 4.53 -1.38 -20.33
C THR A 132 4.73 -2.03 -18.96
N THR A 133 4.35 -1.36 -17.88
CA THR A 133 4.65 -1.81 -16.51
C THR A 133 3.41 -1.86 -15.64
N VAL A 134 2.76 -0.72 -15.41
CA VAL A 134 1.71 -0.60 -14.37
C VAL A 134 0.49 -1.47 -14.68
N LYS A 135 -0.03 -1.37 -15.92
CA LYS A 135 -1.21 -2.15 -16.32
C LYS A 135 -0.96 -3.66 -16.28
N PRO A 136 0.13 -4.21 -16.89
CA PRO A 136 0.42 -5.64 -16.78
C PRO A 136 0.60 -6.14 -15.34
N MET A 137 1.25 -5.36 -14.48
CA MET A 137 1.45 -5.73 -13.08
C MET A 137 0.13 -5.68 -12.29
N HIS A 138 -0.71 -4.68 -12.56
CA HIS A 138 -2.04 -4.61 -11.96
C HIS A 138 -2.89 -5.85 -12.34
N GLU A 139 -2.96 -6.18 -13.61
CA GLU A 139 -3.72 -7.34 -14.11
C GLU A 139 -3.21 -8.67 -13.53
N ARG A 140 -1.89 -8.76 -13.33
CA ARG A 140 -1.25 -9.98 -12.84
C ARG A 140 -1.34 -10.16 -11.33
N PHE A 141 -1.17 -9.10 -10.56
CA PHE A 141 -0.99 -9.19 -9.10
C PHE A 141 -2.13 -8.54 -8.32
N ILE A 142 -2.64 -7.35 -8.75
CA ILE A 142 -3.62 -6.61 -7.97
C ILE A 142 -5.05 -7.07 -8.24
N GLU A 143 -5.42 -7.21 -9.50
CA GLU A 143 -6.79 -7.61 -9.86
C GLU A 143 -7.20 -8.96 -9.25
N PRO A 144 -6.34 -9.99 -9.18
CA PRO A 144 -6.66 -11.25 -8.51
C PRO A 144 -6.93 -11.12 -7.00
N GLU A 145 -6.40 -10.09 -6.33
CA GLU A 145 -6.62 -9.87 -4.90
C GLU A 145 -8.07 -9.58 -4.54
N LYS A 146 -8.88 -9.09 -5.48
CA LYS A 146 -10.34 -8.95 -5.31
C LYS A 146 -11.00 -10.23 -4.81
N LYS A 147 -10.53 -11.39 -5.26
CA LYS A 147 -11.09 -12.70 -4.86
C LYS A 147 -10.73 -13.09 -3.43
N ARG A 148 -9.75 -12.43 -2.84
CA ARG A 148 -9.29 -12.65 -1.46
C ARG A 148 -9.85 -11.63 -0.47
N ALA A 149 -10.51 -10.58 -0.99
CA ALA A 149 -11.11 -9.54 -0.18
C ALA A 149 -12.44 -10.00 0.46
N ASP A 150 -12.67 -9.57 1.70
CA ASP A 150 -13.95 -9.76 2.38
C ASP A 150 -14.98 -8.72 1.90
N ILE A 151 -14.50 -7.51 1.55
CA ILE A 151 -15.31 -6.39 1.11
C ILE A 151 -14.66 -5.75 -0.12
N ILE A 152 -15.46 -5.47 -1.16
CA ILE A 152 -15.04 -4.67 -2.31
C ILE A 152 -15.80 -3.33 -2.24
N VAL A 153 -15.04 -2.23 -2.19
CA VAL A 153 -15.59 -0.87 -2.16
C VAL A 153 -15.48 -0.25 -3.55
N PRO A 154 -16.59 -0.11 -4.29
CA PRO A 154 -16.58 0.54 -5.59
C PRO A 154 -16.35 2.06 -5.46
N GLU A 155 -15.92 2.68 -6.54
CA GLU A 155 -15.68 4.14 -6.65
C GLU A 155 -14.58 4.69 -5.72
N GLY A 156 -13.87 3.82 -5.03
CA GLY A 156 -12.76 4.21 -4.16
C GLY A 156 -13.20 4.90 -2.87
N GLY A 157 -12.35 5.75 -2.32
CA GLY A 157 -12.56 6.41 -1.03
C GLY A 157 -13.67 7.46 -0.97
N TYR A 158 -14.41 7.68 -2.07
CA TYR A 158 -15.54 8.60 -2.14
C TYR A 158 -16.88 7.93 -1.87
N ASN A 159 -16.93 6.61 -1.68
CA ASN A 159 -18.12 5.88 -1.33
C ASN A 159 -18.40 6.02 0.18
N GLU A 160 -19.12 7.10 0.55
CA GLU A 160 -19.43 7.41 1.95
C GLU A 160 -20.25 6.30 2.61
N VAL A 161 -21.17 5.68 1.88
CA VAL A 161 -22.01 4.59 2.42
C VAL A 161 -21.18 3.39 2.81
N ALA A 162 -20.26 2.96 1.94
CA ALA A 162 -19.37 1.85 2.24
C ALA A 162 -18.41 2.19 3.39
N PHE A 163 -17.94 3.44 3.43
CA PHE A 163 -17.08 3.92 4.51
C PHE A 163 -17.80 3.85 5.87
N ASP A 164 -19.02 4.36 5.97
CA ASP A 164 -19.82 4.34 7.20
C ASP A 164 -20.10 2.91 7.66
N MET A 165 -20.44 2.01 6.75
CA MET A 165 -20.63 0.59 7.07
C MET A 165 -19.36 -0.06 7.65
N ILE A 166 -18.20 0.23 7.08
CA ILE A 166 -16.92 -0.29 7.58
C ILE A 166 -16.61 0.28 8.97
N VAL A 167 -16.81 1.58 9.16
CA VAL A 167 -16.60 2.25 10.45
C VAL A 167 -17.50 1.65 11.52
N ASP A 168 -18.76 1.41 11.21
CA ASP A 168 -19.71 0.83 12.19
C ASP A 168 -19.38 -0.64 12.50
N ALA A 169 -18.95 -1.43 11.51
CA ALA A 169 -18.47 -2.77 11.74
C ALA A 169 -17.23 -2.80 12.67
N ILE A 170 -16.30 -1.87 12.48
CA ILE A 170 -15.13 -1.72 13.36
C ILE A 170 -15.56 -1.32 14.78
N LYS A 171 -16.44 -0.33 14.92
CA LYS A 171 -16.94 0.11 16.23
C LYS A 171 -17.61 -1.04 16.98
N HIS A 172 -18.41 -1.86 16.27
CA HIS A 172 -19.07 -3.00 16.88
C HIS A 172 -18.09 -4.07 17.40
N LYS A 173 -16.96 -4.27 16.71
CA LYS A 173 -15.90 -5.19 17.18
C LYS A 173 -15.09 -4.63 18.36
N LEU A 174 -15.13 -3.33 18.61
CA LEU A 174 -14.42 -2.67 19.71
C LEU A 174 -15.18 -2.68 21.04
N ASN A 175 -16.50 -2.81 20.98
CA ASN A 175 -17.38 -2.91 22.13
C ASN A 175 -17.54 -4.36 22.59
#